data_c841a782f37e2fa633a7ba0f387e338b
#
_entry.id   c841a782f37e2fa633a7ba0f387e338b
#
_cell.length_a   1.000
_cell.length_b   1.000
_cell.length_c   1.000
_cell.angle_alpha   90.00
_cell.angle_beta   90.00
_cell.angle_gamma   90.00
#
_symmetry.space_group_name_H-M   'P 1'
#
loop_
_entity.id
_entity.type
_entity.pdbx_description
1 polymer ?
#
loop_
_entity_poly.entity_id
_entity_poly.type
_entity_poly.pdbx_seq_one_letter_code
_entity_poly.pdbx_strand_id
1 'polypeptide(L)'
;NDPMMGTIVDRTKSKWGKCRPYLLFAPPIIGIITILCFVNGNYVEAQSSFQQGLIIAWAAISYILWGMSFTVGDIPLWGITSLMTEDQNQRSQLLGLARMAAGIGAIGVLVVQIAQVVSSMFTSKGYDLDTANKYGWLITVVILTVISTLLFELAGIGTRERVKSSEERRSMKENFKIMWTCKPFRQILIS
;
A
#
# COMPACT_ATOMS: atom_id res chain seq x y z
N ASN A 1 6.32 -10.78 -5.66
CA ASN A 1 6.61 -9.35 -5.78
C ASN A 1 7.53 -8.86 -4.66
N ASP A 2 7.25 -9.20 -3.40
CA ASP A 2 7.96 -8.70 -2.21
C ASP A 2 9.47 -9.01 -2.18
N PRO A 3 9.96 -10.24 -2.47
CA PRO A 3 11.40 -10.50 -2.50
C PRO A 3 12.14 -9.72 -3.59
N MET A 4 11.47 -9.47 -4.71
CA MET A 4 12.04 -8.64 -5.79
C MET A 4 12.19 -7.20 -5.33
N MET A 5 11.13 -6.64 -4.72
CA MET A 5 11.16 -5.27 -4.23
C MET A 5 12.17 -5.09 -3.09
N GLY A 6 12.26 -6.03 -2.16
CA GLY A 6 13.30 -6.03 -1.12
C GLY A 6 14.70 -5.96 -1.72
N THR A 7 14.97 -6.75 -2.77
CA THR A 7 16.28 -6.71 -3.46
C THR A 7 16.53 -5.39 -4.17
N ILE A 8 15.50 -4.77 -4.76
CA ILE A 8 15.61 -3.45 -5.41
C ILE A 8 15.96 -2.38 -4.37
N VAL A 9 15.25 -2.36 -3.24
CA VAL A 9 15.50 -1.43 -2.13
C VAL A 9 16.92 -1.59 -1.59
N ASP A 10 17.36 -2.83 -1.35
CA ASP A 10 18.73 -3.12 -0.85
C ASP A 10 19.83 -2.64 -1.81
N ARG A 11 19.57 -2.64 -3.11
CA ARG A 11 20.51 -2.17 -4.14
C ARG A 11 20.44 -0.68 -4.39
N THR A 12 19.43 0.00 -3.87
CA THR A 12 19.24 1.44 -4.09
C THR A 12 20.32 2.24 -3.39
N LYS A 13 20.98 3.11 -4.17
CA LYS A 13 21.97 4.07 -3.69
C LYS A 13 21.43 5.46 -3.93
N SER A 14 20.93 6.10 -2.91
CA SER A 14 20.41 7.46 -2.98
C SER A 14 21.07 8.35 -1.93
N LYS A 15 21.16 9.66 -2.21
CA LYS A 15 21.59 10.67 -1.24
C LYS A 15 20.67 10.76 -0.02
N TRP A 16 19.44 10.26 -0.14
CA TRP A 16 18.42 10.28 0.93
C TRP A 16 18.33 8.97 1.71
N GLY A 17 19.11 7.95 1.32
CA GLY A 17 19.08 6.61 1.90
C GLY A 17 18.51 5.57 0.93
N LYS A 18 18.23 4.35 1.43
CA LYS A 18 17.72 3.23 0.62
C LYS A 18 16.20 3.23 0.55
N CYS A 19 15.52 3.45 1.68
CA CYS A 19 14.06 3.35 1.82
C CYS A 19 13.34 4.69 1.56
N ARG A 20 13.93 5.81 2.00
CA ARG A 20 13.30 7.15 1.91
C ARG A 20 12.82 7.56 0.52
N PRO A 21 13.56 7.33 -0.59
CA PRO A 21 13.08 7.70 -1.92
C PRO A 21 11.73 7.05 -2.25
N TYR A 22 11.56 5.78 -1.86
CA TYR A 22 10.31 5.06 -2.09
C TYR A 22 9.17 5.60 -1.24
N LEU A 23 9.45 6.00 0.01
CA LEU A 23 8.44 6.61 0.88
C LEU A 23 7.96 7.97 0.38
N LEU A 24 8.76 8.69 -0.42
CA LEU A 24 8.41 9.99 -0.97
C LEU A 24 7.75 9.90 -2.35
N PHE A 25 8.19 8.97 -3.20
CA PHE A 25 7.73 8.92 -4.59
C PHE A 25 6.70 7.84 -4.89
N ALA A 26 6.65 6.76 -4.11
CA ALA A 26 5.68 5.70 -4.33
C ALA A 26 4.23 6.08 -3.93
N PRO A 27 3.96 6.81 -2.82
CA PRO A 27 2.61 7.06 -2.36
C PRO A 27 1.72 7.79 -3.38
N PRO A 28 2.16 8.84 -4.08
CA PRO A 28 1.33 9.48 -5.11
C PRO A 28 0.95 8.53 -6.25
N ILE A 29 1.89 7.67 -6.66
CA ILE A 29 1.65 6.69 -7.74
C ILE A 29 0.66 5.62 -7.27
N ILE A 30 0.86 5.09 -6.05
CA ILE A 30 -0.06 4.14 -5.42
C ILE A 30 -1.45 4.77 -5.30
N GLY A 31 -1.52 6.04 -4.91
CA GLY A 31 -2.76 6.80 -4.78
C GLY A 31 -3.53 6.89 -6.10
N ILE A 32 -2.86 7.23 -7.20
CA ILE A 32 -3.46 7.27 -8.53
C ILE A 32 -4.02 5.90 -8.92
N ILE A 33 -3.24 4.84 -8.74
CA ILE A 33 -3.66 3.47 -9.05
C ILE A 33 -4.84 3.06 -8.16
N THR A 34 -4.84 3.44 -6.88
CA THR A 34 -5.97 3.19 -5.96
C THR A 34 -7.25 3.83 -6.50
N ILE A 35 -7.20 5.09 -6.93
CA ILE A 35 -8.37 5.77 -7.52
C ILE A 35 -8.82 5.06 -8.80
N LEU A 36 -7.89 4.64 -9.66
CA LEU A 36 -8.20 3.92 -10.89
C LEU A 36 -8.94 2.59 -10.65
N CYS A 37 -8.71 1.91 -9.50
CA CYS A 37 -9.45 0.71 -9.14
C CYS A 37 -10.95 0.98 -8.92
N PHE A 38 -11.32 2.22 -8.53
CA PHE A 38 -12.71 2.63 -8.28
C PHE A 38 -13.35 3.36 -9.47
N VAL A 39 -12.58 3.68 -10.50
CA VAL A 39 -13.08 4.27 -11.76
C VAL A 39 -13.34 3.13 -12.75
N ASN A 40 -14.46 2.46 -12.60
CA ASN A 40 -14.92 1.41 -13.50
C ASN A 40 -16.31 1.71 -14.04
N GLY A 41 -16.66 1.06 -15.16
CA GLY A 41 -17.98 1.14 -15.75
C GLY A 41 -19.03 0.44 -14.86
N ASN A 42 -20.29 0.76 -15.08
CA ASN A 42 -21.40 0.10 -14.40
C ASN A 42 -21.63 -1.28 -15.05
N TYR A 43 -21.34 -2.36 -14.32
CA TYR A 43 -21.51 -3.72 -14.83
C TYR A 43 -22.97 -4.06 -15.14
N VAL A 44 -23.90 -3.53 -14.34
CA VAL A 44 -25.34 -3.79 -14.48
C VAL A 44 -25.93 -3.09 -15.72
N GLU A 45 -25.40 -1.92 -16.08
CA GLU A 45 -25.83 -1.15 -17.26
C GLU A 45 -25.13 -1.61 -18.56
N ALA A 46 -24.17 -2.52 -18.48
CA ALA A 46 -23.46 -3.03 -19.64
C ALA A 46 -24.43 -3.80 -20.56
N GLN A 47 -24.61 -3.29 -21.77
CA GLN A 47 -25.58 -3.81 -22.73
C GLN A 47 -25.12 -5.07 -23.49
N SER A 48 -23.84 -5.43 -23.39
CA SER A 48 -23.29 -6.59 -24.07
C SER A 48 -22.32 -7.39 -23.19
N SER A 49 -22.21 -8.70 -23.43
CA SER A 49 -21.23 -9.56 -22.77
C SER A 49 -19.80 -9.11 -22.96
N PHE A 50 -19.51 -8.45 -24.11
CA PHE A 50 -18.19 -7.87 -24.36
C PHE A 50 -17.88 -6.70 -23.43
N GLN A 51 -18.83 -5.78 -23.22
CA GLN A 51 -18.67 -4.65 -22.29
C GLN A 51 -18.51 -5.16 -20.84
N GLN A 52 -19.28 -6.16 -20.44
CA GLN A 52 -19.11 -6.82 -19.13
C GLN A 52 -17.72 -7.41 -18.97
N GLY A 53 -17.23 -8.09 -20.01
CA GLY A 53 -15.87 -8.63 -20.05
C GLY A 53 -14.78 -7.56 -19.89
N LEU A 54 -14.94 -6.40 -20.53
CA LEU A 54 -14.00 -5.29 -20.40
C LEU A 54 -13.99 -4.70 -18.99
N ILE A 55 -15.14 -4.56 -18.34
CA ILE A 55 -15.24 -4.05 -16.97
C ILE A 55 -14.55 -5.01 -15.99
N ILE A 56 -14.77 -6.32 -16.15
CA ILE A 56 -14.09 -7.34 -15.32
C ILE A 56 -12.58 -7.31 -15.57
N ALA A 57 -12.15 -7.23 -16.83
CA ALA A 57 -10.73 -7.16 -17.17
C ALA A 57 -10.08 -5.90 -16.58
N TRP A 58 -10.74 -4.75 -16.66
CA TRP A 58 -10.28 -3.52 -16.03
C TRP A 58 -10.11 -3.68 -14.51
N ALA A 59 -11.12 -4.21 -13.84
CA ALA A 59 -11.08 -4.44 -12.39
C ALA A 59 -9.94 -5.39 -12.00
N ALA A 60 -9.74 -6.48 -12.76
CA ALA A 60 -8.66 -7.43 -12.50
C ALA A 60 -7.27 -6.81 -12.72
N ILE A 61 -7.07 -6.10 -13.83
CA ILE A 61 -5.78 -5.47 -14.17
C ILE A 61 -5.45 -4.38 -13.17
N SER A 62 -6.41 -3.50 -12.87
CA SER A 62 -6.19 -2.40 -11.91
C SER A 62 -5.89 -2.91 -10.51
N TYR A 63 -6.54 -3.99 -10.06
CA TYR A 63 -6.29 -4.62 -8.77
C TYR A 63 -4.90 -5.28 -8.70
N ILE A 64 -4.48 -5.96 -9.77
CA ILE A 64 -3.13 -6.55 -9.86
C ILE A 64 -2.07 -5.44 -9.82
N LEU A 65 -2.27 -4.37 -10.60
CA LEU A 65 -1.37 -3.21 -10.60
C LEU A 65 -1.30 -2.53 -9.23
N TRP A 66 -2.45 -2.43 -8.55
CA TRP A 66 -2.52 -1.91 -7.19
C TRP A 66 -1.70 -2.75 -6.22
N GLY A 67 -1.87 -4.08 -6.22
CA GLY A 67 -1.10 -4.98 -5.36
C GLY A 67 0.41 -4.91 -5.63
N MET A 68 0.80 -4.79 -6.90
CA MET A 68 2.22 -4.66 -7.27
C MET A 68 2.80 -3.32 -6.82
N SER A 69 2.09 -2.22 -7.01
CA SER A 69 2.55 -0.88 -6.62
C SER A 69 2.51 -0.67 -5.12
N PHE A 70 1.55 -1.25 -4.40
CA PHE A 70 1.47 -1.19 -2.94
C PHE A 70 2.74 -1.73 -2.28
N THR A 71 3.27 -2.85 -2.76
CA THR A 71 4.53 -3.44 -2.28
C THR A 71 5.73 -2.49 -2.38
N VAL A 72 5.72 -1.57 -3.38
CA VAL A 72 6.79 -0.58 -3.57
C VAL A 72 6.87 0.42 -2.40
N GLY A 73 5.74 0.71 -1.77
CA GLY A 73 5.67 1.56 -0.57
C GLY A 73 5.81 0.76 0.72
N ASP A 74 5.17 -0.39 0.81
CA ASP A 74 5.06 -1.19 2.03
C ASP A 74 6.42 -1.76 2.50
N ILE A 75 7.18 -2.36 1.60
CA ILE A 75 8.50 -2.94 1.92
C ILE A 75 9.46 -1.89 2.50
N PRO A 76 9.67 -0.71 1.88
CA PRO A 76 10.50 0.33 2.47
C PRO A 76 9.97 0.90 3.79
N LEU A 77 8.64 0.95 3.96
CA LEU A 77 8.00 1.44 5.19
C LEU A 77 8.38 0.57 6.40
N TRP A 78 8.31 -0.73 6.26
CA TRP A 78 8.73 -1.66 7.32
C TRP A 78 10.25 -1.74 7.42
N GLY A 79 10.96 -1.67 6.30
CA GLY A 79 12.43 -1.71 6.23
C GLY A 79 13.11 -0.54 6.91
N ILE A 80 12.53 0.68 6.85
CA ILE A 80 13.15 1.87 7.41
C ILE A 80 13.32 1.80 8.93
N THR A 81 12.45 1.09 9.64
CA THR A 81 12.55 0.92 11.10
C THR A 81 13.86 0.29 11.53
N SER A 82 14.38 -0.64 10.71
CA SER A 82 15.68 -1.28 10.94
C SER A 82 16.88 -0.39 10.66
N LEU A 83 16.68 0.67 9.88
CA LEU A 83 17.72 1.65 9.51
C LEU A 83 17.70 2.91 10.37
N MET A 84 16.69 3.09 11.23
CA MET A 84 16.57 4.25 12.12
C MET A 84 17.42 4.13 13.38
N THR A 85 17.59 2.92 13.91
CA THR A 85 18.31 2.67 15.16
C THR A 85 19.00 1.30 15.16
N GLU A 86 20.17 1.25 15.82
CA GLU A 86 20.90 -0.01 16.09
C GLU A 86 20.39 -0.71 17.36
N ASP A 87 19.78 0.04 18.27
CA ASP A 87 19.24 -0.49 19.52
C ASP A 87 17.99 -1.35 19.27
N GLN A 88 18.08 -2.61 19.67
CA GLN A 88 17.03 -3.60 19.49
C GLN A 88 15.75 -3.26 20.28
N ASN A 89 15.88 -2.65 21.47
CA ASN A 89 14.73 -2.25 22.27
C ASN A 89 13.97 -1.09 21.63
N GLN A 90 14.69 -0.06 21.14
CA GLN A 90 14.09 1.05 20.42
C GLN A 90 13.41 0.59 19.13
N ARG A 91 14.04 -0.34 18.38
CA ARG A 91 13.45 -0.94 17.18
C ARG A 91 12.15 -1.66 17.49
N SER A 92 12.12 -2.45 18.58
CA SER A 92 10.92 -3.16 19.02
C SER A 92 9.79 -2.19 19.40
N GLN A 93 10.10 -1.10 20.11
CA GLN A 93 9.13 -0.06 20.45
C GLN A 93 8.57 0.65 19.22
N LEU A 94 9.44 1.03 18.26
CA LEU A 94 9.02 1.65 17.00
C LEU A 94 8.09 0.74 16.19
N LEU A 95 8.43 -0.55 16.08
CA LEU A 95 7.58 -1.54 15.42
C LEU A 95 6.25 -1.73 16.14
N GLY A 96 6.25 -1.73 17.48
CA GLY A 96 5.04 -1.80 18.30
C GLY A 96 4.12 -0.62 18.04
N LEU A 97 4.64 0.60 18.08
CA LEU A 97 3.88 1.83 17.80
C LEU A 97 3.35 1.84 16.35
N ALA A 98 4.17 1.45 15.38
CA ALA A 98 3.75 1.37 13.98
C ALA A 98 2.60 0.36 13.79
N ARG A 99 2.65 -0.79 14.45
CA ARG A 99 1.57 -1.79 14.42
C ARG A 99 0.29 -1.32 15.09
N MET A 100 0.39 -0.60 16.21
CA MET A 100 -0.77 0.02 16.86
C MET A 100 -1.44 1.05 15.95
N ALA A 101 -0.65 1.93 15.33
CA ALA A 101 -1.15 2.91 14.36
C ALA A 101 -1.80 2.24 13.13
N ALA A 102 -1.18 1.18 12.60
CA ALA A 102 -1.74 0.38 11.50
C ALA A 102 -3.06 -0.29 11.90
N GLY A 103 -3.17 -0.80 13.15
CA GLY A 103 -4.41 -1.36 13.70
C GLY A 103 -5.55 -0.34 13.75
N ILE A 104 -5.27 0.91 14.13
CA ILE A 104 -6.26 2.01 14.09
C ILE A 104 -6.68 2.30 12.65
N GLY A 105 -5.73 2.36 11.71
CA GLY A 105 -6.01 2.58 10.28
C GLY A 105 -6.78 1.44 9.60
N ALA A 106 -6.66 0.21 10.13
CA ALA A 106 -7.32 -0.98 9.59
C ALA A 106 -8.82 -1.10 9.93
N ILE A 107 -9.42 -0.09 10.60
CA ILE A 107 -10.86 -0.07 10.90
C ILE A 107 -11.65 0.20 9.61
N GLY A 108 -11.70 -0.82 8.73
CA GLY A 108 -12.37 -0.75 7.42
C GLY A 108 -13.87 -0.41 7.51
N VAL A 109 -14.50 -0.68 8.65
CA VAL A 109 -15.91 -0.30 8.91
C VAL A 109 -16.11 1.21 8.78
N LEU A 110 -15.16 2.04 9.21
CA LEU A 110 -15.27 3.49 9.08
C LEU A 110 -15.28 3.94 7.61
N VAL A 111 -14.53 3.28 6.74
CA VAL A 111 -14.50 3.58 5.31
C VAL A 111 -15.87 3.36 4.68
N VAL A 112 -16.52 2.24 5.01
CA VAL A 112 -17.88 1.92 4.55
C VAL A 112 -18.88 2.96 5.05
N GLN A 113 -18.81 3.34 6.32
CA GLN A 113 -19.71 4.33 6.90
C GLN A 113 -19.55 5.71 6.23
N ILE A 114 -18.31 6.16 5.99
CA ILE A 114 -18.04 7.40 5.27
C ILE A 114 -18.64 7.35 3.86
N ALA A 115 -18.41 6.25 3.14
CA ALA A 115 -18.97 6.07 1.80
C ALA A 115 -20.52 6.12 1.80
N GLN A 116 -21.17 5.49 2.80
CA GLN A 116 -22.63 5.54 2.95
C GLN A 116 -23.13 6.94 3.27
N VAL A 117 -22.46 7.70 4.15
CA VAL A 117 -22.82 9.09 4.45
C VAL A 117 -22.71 9.94 3.20
N VAL A 118 -21.63 9.84 2.44
CA VAL A 118 -21.45 10.57 1.18
C VAL A 118 -22.52 10.16 0.17
N SER A 119 -22.81 8.86 0.04
CA SER A 119 -23.88 8.34 -0.83
C SER A 119 -25.24 8.94 -0.49
N SER A 120 -25.61 8.99 0.80
CA SER A 120 -26.88 9.53 1.24
C SER A 120 -27.05 11.03 0.90
N MET A 121 -25.94 11.79 0.88
CA MET A 121 -25.94 13.19 0.44
C MET A 121 -26.30 13.32 -1.05
N PHE A 122 -25.92 12.37 -1.90
CA PHE A 122 -26.29 12.36 -3.32
C PHE A 122 -27.73 11.89 -3.52
N THR A 123 -28.17 10.89 -2.77
CA THR A 123 -29.57 10.44 -2.81
C THR A 123 -30.53 11.56 -2.40
N SER A 124 -30.17 12.35 -1.38
CA SER A 124 -30.99 13.51 -0.97
C SER A 124 -31.09 14.63 -2.03
N LYS A 125 -30.14 14.66 -2.98
CA LYS A 125 -30.15 15.58 -4.14
C LYS A 125 -30.90 15.02 -5.36
N GLY A 126 -31.54 13.86 -5.24
CA GLY A 126 -32.34 13.26 -6.30
C GLY A 126 -31.62 12.33 -7.26
N TYR A 127 -30.35 11.96 -6.95
CA TYR A 127 -29.65 10.92 -7.72
C TYR A 127 -30.22 9.53 -7.37
N ASP A 128 -30.25 8.63 -8.35
CA ASP A 128 -30.61 7.24 -8.11
C ASP A 128 -29.58 6.55 -7.20
N LEU A 129 -30.00 5.45 -6.56
CA LEU A 129 -29.21 4.78 -5.52
C LEU A 129 -27.87 4.27 -6.06
N ASP A 130 -27.84 3.71 -7.28
CA ASP A 130 -26.62 3.15 -7.87
C ASP A 130 -25.60 4.24 -8.20
N THR A 131 -26.05 5.32 -8.80
CA THR A 131 -25.20 6.50 -9.08
C THR A 131 -24.72 7.16 -7.79
N ALA A 132 -25.58 7.30 -6.78
CA ALA A 132 -25.23 7.84 -5.49
C ALA A 132 -24.16 6.99 -4.79
N ASN A 133 -24.29 5.68 -4.81
CA ASN A 133 -23.29 4.75 -4.26
C ASN A 133 -21.96 4.86 -4.99
N LYS A 134 -21.97 4.90 -6.31
CA LYS A 134 -20.76 5.04 -7.13
C LYS A 134 -19.99 6.31 -6.77
N TYR A 135 -20.67 7.45 -6.69
CA TYR A 135 -20.05 8.72 -6.28
C TYR A 135 -19.60 8.68 -4.80
N GLY A 136 -20.40 8.07 -3.93
CA GLY A 136 -20.09 7.91 -2.52
C GLY A 136 -18.75 7.18 -2.32
N TRP A 137 -18.57 6.05 -2.97
CA TRP A 137 -17.32 5.30 -2.92
C TRP A 137 -16.16 6.04 -3.56
N LEU A 138 -16.33 6.61 -4.75
CA LEU A 138 -15.27 7.32 -5.46
C LEU A 138 -14.75 8.51 -4.65
N ILE A 139 -15.62 9.34 -4.13
CA ILE A 139 -15.25 10.52 -3.34
C ILE A 139 -14.56 10.10 -2.04
N THR A 140 -15.08 9.08 -1.36
CA THR A 140 -14.47 8.55 -0.14
C THR A 140 -13.06 8.06 -0.41
N VAL A 141 -12.87 7.29 -1.47
CA VAL A 141 -11.53 6.78 -1.86
C VAL A 141 -10.59 7.93 -2.20
N VAL A 142 -11.03 8.94 -2.94
CA VAL A 142 -10.20 10.11 -3.27
C VAL A 142 -9.75 10.83 -2.01
N ILE A 143 -10.68 11.12 -1.08
CA ILE A 143 -10.35 11.81 0.18
C ILE A 143 -9.35 10.99 1.01
N LEU A 144 -9.61 9.70 1.21
CA LEU A 144 -8.74 8.83 1.99
C LEU A 144 -7.37 8.63 1.32
N THR A 145 -7.33 8.57 -0.01
CA THR A 145 -6.09 8.47 -0.77
C THR A 145 -5.23 9.73 -0.61
N VAL A 146 -5.83 10.90 -0.66
CA VAL A 146 -5.10 12.16 -0.44
C VAL A 146 -4.55 12.21 0.99
N ILE A 147 -5.37 11.90 1.98
CA ILE A 147 -4.94 11.87 3.39
C ILE A 147 -3.82 10.86 3.61
N SER A 148 -3.98 9.64 3.11
CA SER A 148 -2.96 8.59 3.28
C SER A 148 -1.67 8.90 2.56
N THR A 149 -1.72 9.49 1.36
CA THR A 149 -0.54 9.94 0.62
C THR A 149 0.22 11.00 1.42
N LEU A 150 -0.46 12.01 1.94
CA LEU A 150 0.16 13.07 2.77
C LEU A 150 0.79 12.50 4.04
N LEU A 151 0.10 11.58 4.73
CA LEU A 151 0.65 10.93 5.93
C LEU A 151 1.88 10.08 5.60
N PHE A 152 1.87 9.40 4.46
CA PHE A 152 2.99 8.58 4.02
C PHE A 152 4.22 9.46 3.66
N GLU A 153 4.00 10.57 2.97
CA GLU A 153 5.06 11.53 2.64
C GLU A 153 5.63 12.20 3.89
N LEU A 154 4.77 12.53 4.87
CA LEU A 154 5.21 13.03 6.17
C LEU A 154 6.12 12.02 6.89
N ALA A 155 5.79 10.73 6.82
CA ALA A 155 6.66 9.67 7.33
C ALA A 155 8.01 9.64 6.60
N GLY A 156 8.02 9.77 5.26
CA GLY A 156 9.23 9.84 4.45
C GLY A 156 10.12 11.05 4.76
N ILE A 157 9.51 12.21 5.03
CA ILE A 157 10.22 13.45 5.40
C ILE A 157 10.75 13.35 6.83
N GLY A 158 9.92 12.88 7.77
CA GLY A 158 10.23 12.83 9.20
C GLY A 158 11.25 11.75 9.60
N THR A 159 11.37 10.69 8.80
CA THR A 159 12.29 9.59 9.10
C THR A 159 13.68 9.85 8.52
N ARG A 160 14.72 9.41 9.25
CA ARG A 160 16.12 9.48 8.78
C ARG A 160 16.79 8.13 8.98
N GLU A 161 17.42 7.65 7.92
CA GLU A 161 18.28 6.46 8.00
C GLU A 161 19.59 6.84 8.69
N ARG A 162 19.85 6.29 9.88
CA ARG A 162 21.02 6.54 10.69
C ARG A 162 22.02 5.39 10.63
N VAL A 163 21.52 4.18 10.43
CA VAL A 163 22.31 2.96 10.36
C VAL A 163 22.80 2.76 8.93
N LYS A 164 24.11 2.72 8.74
CA LYS A 164 24.68 2.32 7.45
C LYS A 164 24.40 0.83 7.26
N SER A 165 23.55 0.52 6.28
CA SER A 165 23.35 -0.88 5.90
C SER A 165 24.69 -1.52 5.51
N SER A 166 24.96 -2.74 6.01
CA SER A 166 26.11 -3.53 5.60
C SER A 166 26.13 -3.64 4.06
N GLU A 167 27.29 -3.40 3.46
CA GLU A 167 27.46 -3.40 1.99
C GLU A 167 27.38 -4.80 1.35
N GLU A 168 27.03 -5.84 2.09
CA GLU A 168 26.90 -7.19 1.56
C GLU A 168 25.80 -7.27 0.51
N ARG A 169 26.20 -7.15 -0.75
CA ARG A 169 25.34 -7.34 -1.91
C ARG A 169 25.08 -8.82 -2.12
N ARG A 170 24.11 -9.38 -1.45
CA ARG A 170 23.70 -10.76 -1.66
C ARG A 170 22.87 -10.88 -2.94
N SER A 171 23.10 -11.97 -3.67
CA SER A 171 22.29 -12.32 -4.84
C SER A 171 20.88 -12.74 -4.37
N MET A 172 19.86 -12.53 -5.23
CA MET A 172 18.51 -13.06 -4.99
C MET A 172 18.51 -14.55 -4.64
N LYS A 173 19.33 -15.35 -5.33
CA LYS A 173 19.46 -16.78 -5.07
C LYS A 173 20.02 -17.08 -3.67
N GLU A 174 20.98 -16.27 -3.21
CA GLU A 174 21.56 -16.40 -1.86
C GLU A 174 20.56 -16.00 -0.78
N ASN A 175 19.82 -14.92 -0.98
CA ASN A 175 18.75 -14.50 -0.06
C ASN A 175 17.68 -15.59 0.07
N PHE A 176 17.26 -16.18 -1.05
CA PHE A 176 16.28 -17.27 -1.05
C PHE A 176 16.83 -18.52 -0.34
N LYS A 177 18.11 -18.86 -0.57
CA LYS A 177 18.78 -19.99 0.11
C LYS A 177 18.86 -19.77 1.62
N ILE A 178 19.20 -18.55 2.07
CA ILE A 178 19.26 -18.19 3.49
C ILE A 178 17.88 -18.28 4.13
N MET A 179 16.85 -17.73 3.48
CA MET A 179 15.46 -17.81 3.95
C MET A 179 15.03 -19.28 4.13
N TRP A 180 15.34 -20.15 3.16
CA TRP A 180 14.98 -21.56 3.23
C TRP A 180 15.78 -22.35 4.28
N THR A 181 17.02 -21.95 4.55
CA THR A 181 17.89 -22.59 5.55
C THR A 181 17.54 -22.13 6.98
N CYS A 182 16.89 -20.98 7.13
CA CYS A 182 16.51 -20.42 8.43
C CYS A 182 15.36 -21.21 9.06
N LYS A 183 15.64 -21.99 10.12
CA LYS A 183 14.61 -22.81 10.81
C LYS A 183 13.39 -22.01 11.28
N PRO A 184 13.52 -20.83 11.96
CA PRO A 184 12.36 -20.05 12.41
C PRO A 184 11.48 -19.60 11.25
N PHE A 185 12.07 -19.18 10.13
CA PHE A 185 11.32 -18.75 8.95
C PHE A 185 10.50 -19.89 8.34
N ARG A 186 11.10 -21.07 8.24
CA ARG A 186 10.43 -22.26 7.74
C ARG A 186 9.29 -22.74 8.65
N GLN A 187 9.43 -22.60 9.96
CA GLN A 187 8.36 -22.93 10.90
C GLN A 187 7.15 -22.00 10.76
N ILE A 188 7.39 -20.70 10.54
CA ILE A 188 6.31 -19.71 10.31
C ILE A 188 5.59 -19.96 8.98
N LEU A 189 6.31 -20.46 7.95
CA LEU A 189 5.71 -20.78 6.64
C LEU A 189 4.80 -22.03 6.66
N ILE A 190 5.02 -22.95 7.61
CA ILE A 190 4.30 -24.23 7.72
C ILE A 190 3.16 -24.12 8.76
N SER A 191 3.17 -23.11 9.60
CA SER A 191 2.16 -22.81 10.62
C SER A 191 1.02 -21.97 10.02
#